data_77ca50e60322f2c2354d93f1d05d6bee
#
_entry.id   77ca50e60322f2c2354d93f1d05d6bee
#
_cell.length_a   1.000
_cell.length_b   1.000
_cell.length_c   1.000
_cell.angle_alpha   90.00
_cell.angle_beta   90.00
_cell.angle_gamma   90.00
#
_symmetry.space_group_name_H-M   'P 1'
#
loop_
_entity.id
_entity.type
_entity.pdbx_description
1 polymer ?
#
loop_
_entity_poly.entity_id
_entity_poly.type
_entity_poly.pdbx_seq_one_letter_code
_entity_poly.pdbx_strand_id
1 'polypeptide(L)'
;MTIYKLKIEDRNYTDVSVVNAYTLQPKLAPKILNPIRDKLFNHDIFDIGISNDAYKQPYIRLLHSSARSMQVVPGVLVLKDNKTFGKKKDKFFFKCVPDDKRLPIFIVPYKIKHTFNKNYKNKYIVFKFKSWEGKH
;
A
#
# COMPACT_ATOMS: atom_id res chain seq x y z
N MET A 1 19.32 19.47 2.14
CA MET A 1 18.04 18.75 2.34
C MET A 1 18.20 17.32 1.87
N THR A 2 17.82 16.35 2.72
CA THR A 2 17.94 14.94 2.37
C THR A 2 16.66 14.44 1.75
N ILE A 3 16.79 13.76 0.62
CA ILE A 3 15.67 13.09 -0.03
C ILE A 3 15.86 11.59 0.17
N TYR A 4 14.86 10.95 0.72
CA TYR A 4 14.88 9.55 1.13
C TYR A 4 14.15 8.66 0.14
N LYS A 5 14.62 7.44 0.00
CA LYS A 5 13.93 6.37 -0.72
C LYS A 5 13.61 5.25 0.26
N LEU A 6 12.35 4.88 0.35
CA LEU A 6 11.87 3.84 1.27
C LEU A 6 12.17 2.47 0.70
N LYS A 7 12.64 1.56 1.57
CA LYS A 7 12.84 0.14 1.23
C LYS A 7 11.98 -0.69 2.17
N ILE A 8 11.03 -1.39 1.62
CA ILE A 8 10.15 -2.30 2.35
C ILE A 8 10.42 -3.69 1.83
N GLU A 9 10.77 -4.61 2.73
CA GLU A 9 11.14 -5.97 2.35
C GLU A 9 10.01 -6.96 2.54
N ASP A 10 8.97 -6.60 3.31
CA ASP A 10 7.88 -7.51 3.61
C ASP A 10 6.52 -6.79 3.61
N ARG A 11 5.48 -7.57 3.35
CA ARG A 11 4.09 -7.08 3.20
C ARG A 11 3.54 -6.44 4.47
N ASN A 12 4.01 -6.86 5.63
CA ASN A 12 3.54 -6.35 6.92
C ASN A 12 4.33 -5.14 7.41
N TYR A 13 5.29 -4.67 6.62
CA TYR A 13 6.14 -3.52 6.95
C TYR A 13 6.93 -3.70 8.24
N THR A 14 7.39 -4.93 8.51
CA THR A 14 8.23 -5.21 9.68
C THR A 14 9.70 -4.97 9.40
N ASP A 15 10.12 -5.08 8.14
CA ASP A 15 11.49 -4.84 7.70
C ASP A 15 11.52 -3.63 6.77
N VAL A 16 11.76 -2.46 7.36
CA VAL A 16 11.69 -1.16 6.67
C VAL A 16 13.00 -0.42 6.93
N SER A 17 13.56 0.13 5.85
CA SER A 17 14.76 0.96 5.93
C SER A 17 14.67 2.09 4.92
N VAL A 18 15.60 3.03 4.99
CA VAL A 18 15.68 4.15 4.04
C VAL A 18 17.09 4.31 3.52
N VAL A 19 17.18 4.80 2.30
CA VAL A 19 18.46 5.17 1.68
C VAL A 19 18.34 6.59 1.13
N ASN A 20 19.50 7.21 0.82
CA ASN A 20 19.49 8.46 0.08
C ASN A 20 18.98 8.20 -1.34
N ALA A 21 18.00 8.99 -1.80
CA ALA A 21 17.35 8.76 -3.09
C ALA A 21 18.30 8.86 -4.28
N TYR A 22 19.38 9.64 -4.16
CA TYR A 22 20.34 9.84 -5.24
C TYR A 22 21.55 8.91 -5.15
N THR A 23 22.14 8.77 -3.96
CA THR A 23 23.36 7.99 -3.79
C THR A 23 23.11 6.53 -3.43
N LEU A 24 21.91 6.21 -3.01
CA LEU A 24 21.49 4.88 -2.52
C LEU A 24 22.28 4.41 -1.29
N GLN A 25 22.96 5.33 -0.61
CA GLN A 25 23.65 5.03 0.64
C GLN A 25 22.65 4.89 1.77
N PRO A 26 22.85 3.90 2.68
CA PRO A 26 21.96 3.74 3.83
C PRO A 26 21.89 5.01 4.68
N LYS A 27 20.69 5.31 5.17
CA LYS A 27 20.44 6.44 6.05
C LYS A 27 19.70 5.97 7.30
N LEU A 28 19.85 6.70 8.38
CA LEU A 28 19.04 6.48 9.57
C LEU A 28 17.61 6.94 9.27
N ALA A 29 16.64 6.06 9.55
CA ALA A 29 15.24 6.41 9.32
C ALA A 29 14.83 7.59 10.21
N PRO A 30 14.14 8.61 9.64
CA PRO A 30 13.60 9.69 10.45
C PRO A 30 12.68 9.17 11.55
N LYS A 31 12.75 9.73 12.74
CA LYS A 31 11.93 9.28 13.87
C LYS A 31 10.44 9.41 13.63
N ILE A 32 10.04 10.38 12.83
CA ILE A 32 8.63 10.59 12.49
C ILE A 32 8.10 9.63 11.44
N LEU A 33 8.97 8.84 10.80
CA LEU A 33 8.57 7.92 9.74
C LEU A 33 7.72 6.78 10.29
N ASN A 34 6.52 6.66 9.75
CA ASN A 34 5.64 5.53 10.00
C ASN A 34 4.97 5.18 8.67
N PRO A 35 5.51 4.21 7.91
CA PRO A 35 5.05 3.96 6.55
C PRO A 35 3.58 3.57 6.43
N ILE A 36 3.02 2.89 7.42
CA ILE A 36 1.60 2.54 7.39
C ILE A 36 0.73 3.78 7.62
N ARG A 37 1.03 4.55 8.67
CA ARG A 37 0.32 5.79 8.95
C ARG A 37 0.45 6.78 7.81
N ASP A 38 1.65 6.90 7.25
CA ASP A 38 1.97 7.85 6.17
C ASP A 38 1.59 7.31 4.79
N LYS A 39 1.09 6.06 4.73
CA LYS A 39 0.57 5.41 3.52
C LYS A 39 1.60 5.34 2.40
N LEU A 40 2.77 4.81 2.73
CA LEU A 40 3.90 4.72 1.81
C LEU A 40 4.07 3.30 1.27
N PHE A 41 4.55 3.21 0.05
CA PHE A 41 4.88 1.95 -0.61
C PHE A 41 6.39 1.79 -0.77
N ASN A 42 6.82 0.57 -1.07
CA ASN A 42 8.21 0.30 -1.38
C ASN A 42 8.70 1.19 -2.53
N HIS A 43 9.90 1.73 -2.39
CA HIS A 43 10.57 2.65 -3.33
C HIS A 43 9.95 4.04 -3.40
N ASP A 44 9.01 4.38 -2.52
CA ASP A 44 8.51 5.75 -2.44
C ASP A 44 9.64 6.71 -2.06
N ILE A 45 9.64 7.87 -2.71
CA ILE A 45 10.63 8.92 -2.47
C ILE A 45 9.96 10.04 -1.69
N PHE A 46 10.56 10.42 -0.59
CA PHE A 46 10.00 11.43 0.30
C PHE A 46 11.06 12.32 0.90
N ASP A 47 10.64 13.45 1.42
CA ASP A 47 11.46 14.30 2.30
C ASP A 47 10.66 14.69 3.53
N ILE A 48 11.26 15.51 4.39
CA ILE A 48 10.60 16.01 5.59
C ILE A 48 10.23 17.45 5.35
N GLY A 49 8.93 17.74 5.39
CA GLY A 49 8.40 19.09 5.35
C GLY A 49 8.14 19.64 6.75
N ILE A 50 7.94 20.94 6.85
CA ILE A 50 7.57 21.61 8.08
C ILE A 50 6.22 22.29 7.86
N SER A 51 5.27 22.05 8.76
CA SER A 51 3.94 22.64 8.62
C SER A 51 4.00 24.17 8.72
N ASN A 52 3.06 24.85 8.06
CA ASN A 52 3.01 26.32 8.04
C ASN A 52 2.22 26.90 9.21
N ASP A 53 1.73 26.07 10.13
CA ASP A 53 0.97 26.53 11.28
C ASP A 53 1.89 27.01 12.40
N ALA A 54 1.29 27.48 13.51
CA ALA A 54 2.03 27.99 14.66
C ALA A 54 2.94 26.94 15.31
N TYR A 55 2.64 25.65 15.14
CA TYR A 55 3.38 24.57 15.78
C TYR A 55 4.60 24.11 14.98
N LYS A 56 4.66 24.41 13.68
CA LYS A 56 5.77 24.05 12.78
C LYS A 56 6.24 22.61 12.95
N GLN A 57 5.27 21.69 12.91
CA GLN A 57 5.54 20.26 13.08
C GLN A 57 6.14 19.65 11.83
N PRO A 58 7.16 18.77 11.97
CA PRO A 58 7.67 18.04 10.82
C PRO A 58 6.65 17.00 10.32
N TYR A 59 6.62 16.77 9.03
CA TYR A 59 5.78 15.75 8.43
C TYR A 59 6.48 15.11 7.22
N ILE A 60 6.07 13.87 6.89
CA ILE A 60 6.57 13.17 5.72
C ILE A 60 5.86 13.70 4.48
N ARG A 61 6.64 14.16 3.51
CA ARG A 61 6.12 14.67 2.24
C ARG A 61 6.51 13.71 1.12
N LEU A 62 5.51 13.07 0.53
CA LEU A 62 5.71 12.16 -0.59
C LEU A 62 6.03 12.96 -1.85
N LEU A 63 7.17 12.65 -2.48
CA LEU A 63 7.61 13.33 -3.69
C LEU A 63 7.31 12.49 -4.94
N HIS A 64 7.46 11.17 -4.85
CA HIS A 64 7.22 10.26 -5.97
C HIS A 64 6.91 8.87 -5.45
N SER A 65 6.01 8.17 -6.14
CA SER A 65 5.65 6.80 -5.81
C SER A 65 5.48 5.99 -7.08
N SER A 66 6.43 5.10 -7.37
CA SER A 66 6.30 4.19 -8.52
C SER A 66 5.14 3.22 -8.34
N ALA A 67 4.89 2.75 -7.12
CA ALA A 67 3.79 1.83 -6.84
C ALA A 67 2.43 2.45 -7.18
N ARG A 68 2.23 3.73 -6.86
CA ARG A 68 0.98 4.44 -7.16
C ARG A 68 0.79 4.68 -8.65
N SER A 69 1.88 4.70 -9.41
CA SER A 69 1.88 4.93 -10.86
C SER A 69 1.74 3.63 -11.66
N MET A 70 1.73 2.47 -11.00
CA MET A 70 1.57 1.19 -11.69
C MET A 70 0.21 1.12 -12.39
N GLN A 71 0.22 0.71 -13.67
CA GLN A 71 -1.02 0.59 -14.43
C GLN A 71 -1.86 -0.60 -13.95
N VAL A 72 -1.21 -1.69 -13.59
CA VAL A 72 -1.89 -2.88 -13.07
C VAL A 72 -1.06 -3.51 -11.96
N VAL A 73 -1.75 -4.10 -11.00
CA VAL A 73 -1.13 -4.85 -9.91
C VAL A 73 -1.72 -6.26 -9.95
N PRO A 74 -0.89 -7.28 -10.22
CA PRO A 74 -1.38 -8.66 -10.19
C PRO A 74 -1.43 -9.20 -8.77
N GLY A 75 -2.41 -10.04 -8.50
CA GLY A 75 -2.55 -10.65 -7.19
C GLY A 75 -3.67 -11.67 -7.10
N VAL A 76 -3.82 -12.27 -5.93
CA VAL A 76 -4.83 -13.29 -5.65
C VAL A 76 -5.96 -12.68 -4.84
N LEU A 77 -7.16 -12.69 -5.42
CA LEU A 77 -8.38 -12.29 -4.74
C LEU A 77 -8.88 -13.45 -3.87
N VAL A 78 -8.95 -13.23 -2.56
CA VAL A 78 -9.28 -14.28 -1.60
C VAL A 78 -10.79 -14.35 -1.42
N LEU A 79 -11.41 -15.33 -2.05
CA LEU A 79 -12.86 -15.57 -1.99
C LEU A 79 -13.24 -16.79 -1.17
N LYS A 80 -12.29 -17.69 -0.92
CA LYS A 80 -12.52 -19.02 -0.40
C LYS A 80 -13.27 -19.05 0.93
N ASP A 81 -12.98 -18.11 1.82
CA ASP A 81 -13.55 -18.09 3.17
C ASP A 81 -14.77 -17.19 3.27
N ASN A 82 -15.26 -16.66 2.16
CA ASN A 82 -16.40 -15.72 2.12
C ASN A 82 -16.23 -14.50 3.03
N LYS A 83 -15.01 -14.20 3.43
CA LYS A 83 -14.73 -13.07 4.31
C LYS A 83 -14.71 -11.78 3.51
N THR A 84 -15.55 -10.83 3.89
CA THR A 84 -15.64 -9.52 3.22
C THR A 84 -15.26 -8.41 4.21
N PHE A 85 -14.89 -7.26 3.65
CA PHE A 85 -14.49 -6.06 4.40
C PHE A 85 -15.42 -4.88 4.13
N GLY A 86 -16.68 -5.18 3.86
CA GLY A 86 -17.69 -4.18 3.59
C GLY A 86 -18.37 -4.39 2.24
N LYS A 87 -19.36 -3.55 1.98
CA LYS A 87 -20.17 -3.60 0.76
C LYS A 87 -20.41 -2.19 0.25
N LYS A 88 -20.33 -2.01 -1.06
CA LYS A 88 -20.70 -0.76 -1.72
C LYS A 88 -21.52 -1.09 -2.95
N LYS A 89 -22.81 -0.67 -2.96
CA LYS A 89 -23.77 -1.04 -4.01
C LYS A 89 -23.90 -2.56 -4.11
N ASP A 90 -23.63 -3.15 -5.27
CA ASP A 90 -23.75 -4.59 -5.51
C ASP A 90 -22.41 -5.33 -5.39
N LYS A 91 -21.35 -4.64 -4.93
CA LYS A 91 -20.02 -5.20 -4.79
C LYS A 91 -19.62 -5.34 -3.33
N PHE A 92 -18.97 -6.45 -3.00
CA PHE A 92 -18.34 -6.65 -1.71
C PHE A 92 -16.85 -6.38 -1.83
N PHE A 93 -16.23 -5.96 -0.73
CA PHE A 93 -14.79 -5.76 -0.67
C PHE A 93 -14.11 -7.02 -0.18
N PHE A 94 -13.18 -7.51 -0.96
CA PHE A 94 -12.40 -8.71 -0.65
C PHE A 94 -10.93 -8.39 -0.51
N LYS A 95 -10.24 -9.19 0.27
CA LYS A 95 -8.79 -9.14 0.42
C LYS A 95 -8.13 -9.60 -0.86
N CYS A 96 -7.16 -8.83 -1.35
CA CYS A 96 -6.32 -9.21 -2.48
C CYS A 96 -4.86 -9.21 -2.04
N VAL A 97 -4.18 -10.33 -2.27
CA VAL A 97 -2.77 -10.50 -1.94
C VAL A 97 -1.93 -10.30 -3.20
N PRO A 98 -1.20 -9.18 -3.33
CA PRO A 98 -0.37 -8.95 -4.52
C PRO A 98 0.73 -9.98 -4.67
N ASP A 99 1.14 -10.26 -5.91
CA ASP A 99 2.28 -11.11 -6.20
C ASP A 99 3.57 -10.52 -5.64
N ASP A 100 3.71 -9.20 -5.69
CA ASP A 100 4.86 -8.52 -5.10
C ASP A 100 4.74 -8.57 -3.57
N LYS A 101 5.65 -9.30 -2.95
CA LYS A 101 5.66 -9.50 -1.49
C LYS A 101 5.95 -8.24 -0.69
N ARG A 102 6.41 -7.19 -1.35
CA ARG A 102 6.71 -5.90 -0.73
C ARG A 102 5.50 -4.97 -0.72
N LEU A 103 4.45 -5.33 -1.44
CA LEU A 103 3.20 -4.58 -1.41
C LEU A 103 2.28 -5.12 -0.32
N PRO A 104 1.55 -4.23 0.38
CA PRO A 104 0.60 -4.66 1.40
C PRO A 104 -0.59 -5.37 0.76
N ILE A 105 -1.43 -5.93 1.62
CA ILE A 105 -2.71 -6.49 1.18
C ILE A 105 -3.64 -5.35 0.81
N PHE A 106 -4.31 -5.48 -0.32
CA PHE A 106 -5.30 -4.51 -0.79
C PHE A 106 -6.71 -5.01 -0.53
N ILE A 107 -7.64 -4.09 -0.46
CA ILE A 107 -9.08 -4.37 -0.40
C ILE A 107 -9.65 -3.98 -1.75
N VAL A 108 -10.24 -4.95 -2.46
CA VAL A 108 -10.67 -4.80 -3.84
C VAL A 108 -12.17 -5.08 -3.93
N PRO A 109 -12.96 -4.18 -4.55
CA PRO A 109 -14.37 -4.45 -4.79
C PRO A 109 -14.54 -5.49 -5.88
N TYR A 110 -15.42 -6.44 -5.65
CA TYR A 110 -15.70 -7.52 -6.59
C TYR A 110 -17.15 -7.97 -6.51
N LYS A 111 -17.78 -8.12 -7.67
CA LYS A 111 -19.15 -8.62 -7.76
C LYS A 111 -19.11 -10.11 -8.03
N ILE A 112 -19.61 -10.89 -7.07
CA ILE A 112 -19.72 -12.34 -7.23
C ILE A 112 -20.94 -12.64 -8.11
N LYS A 113 -20.71 -13.36 -9.22
CA LYS A 113 -21.80 -13.86 -10.04
C LYS A 113 -22.51 -14.98 -9.28
N HIS A 114 -23.84 -14.99 -9.36
CA HIS A 114 -24.62 -16.05 -8.78
C HIS A 114 -24.24 -17.39 -9.39
N THR A 115 -23.69 -18.28 -8.56
CA THR A 115 -23.47 -19.66 -8.91
C THR A 115 -24.19 -20.52 -7.88
N PHE A 116 -24.64 -21.68 -8.26
CA PHE A 116 -25.26 -22.62 -7.33
C PHE A 116 -24.26 -23.23 -6.35
N ASN A 117 -23.00 -22.99 -6.56
CA ASN A 117 -21.92 -23.50 -5.71
C ASN A 117 -21.52 -22.44 -4.69
N LYS A 118 -21.70 -22.72 -3.41
CA LYS A 118 -21.33 -21.82 -2.31
C LYS A 118 -19.82 -21.81 -2.02
N ASN A 119 -19.06 -22.72 -2.64
CA ASN A 119 -17.61 -22.82 -2.43
C ASN A 119 -16.89 -22.00 -3.48
N TYR A 120 -16.56 -20.77 -3.14
CA TYR A 120 -15.79 -19.91 -4.04
C TYR A 120 -14.32 -20.25 -3.95
N LYS A 121 -13.66 -20.29 -5.11
CA LYS A 121 -12.21 -20.44 -5.21
C LYS A 121 -11.57 -19.08 -5.30
N ASN A 122 -10.37 -18.95 -4.76
CA ASN A 122 -9.56 -17.75 -4.95
C ASN A 122 -9.29 -17.54 -6.43
N LYS A 123 -9.21 -16.28 -6.85
CA LYS A 123 -8.97 -15.92 -8.26
C LYS A 123 -7.70 -15.09 -8.38
N TYR A 124 -6.92 -15.40 -9.42
CA TYR A 124 -5.83 -14.54 -9.82
C TYR A 124 -6.39 -13.38 -10.64
N ILE A 125 -6.10 -12.15 -10.22
CA ILE A 125 -6.62 -10.96 -10.88
C ILE A 125 -5.52 -9.94 -11.08
N VAL A 126 -5.80 -8.95 -11.91
CA VAL A 126 -5.04 -7.71 -11.97
C VAL A 126 -5.98 -6.57 -11.58
N PHE A 127 -5.45 -5.60 -10.85
CA PHE A 127 -6.24 -4.43 -10.45
C PHE A 127 -5.39 -3.18 -10.56
N LYS A 128 -6.03 -2.02 -10.44
CA LYS A 128 -5.36 -0.73 -10.48
C LYS A 128 -5.48 -0.06 -9.12
N PHE A 129 -4.36 0.47 -8.63
CA PHE A 129 -4.37 1.26 -7.40
C PHE A 129 -5.20 2.52 -7.60
N LYS A 130 -6.07 2.81 -6.65
CA LYS A 130 -6.90 4.00 -6.67
C LYS A 130 -6.61 4.91 -5.49
N SER A 131 -6.72 4.37 -4.28
CA SER A 131 -6.51 5.15 -3.07
C SER A 131 -6.16 4.24 -1.90
N TRP A 132 -5.51 4.81 -0.91
CA TRP A 132 -5.23 4.12 0.36
C TRP A 132 -5.96 4.88 1.46
N GLU A 133 -7.04 4.28 1.97
CA GLU A 133 -7.85 4.82 3.04
C GLU A 133 -7.80 3.85 4.23
N GLY A 134 -7.67 4.37 5.46
CA GLY A 134 -7.58 3.53 6.65
C GLY A 134 -6.29 2.72 6.70
N LYS A 135 -6.39 1.48 7.20
CA LYS A 135 -5.23 0.59 7.37
C LYS A 135 -4.90 -0.24 6.14
N HIS A 136 -5.81 -0.31 5.19
CA HIS A 136 -5.68 -1.19 4.03
C HIS A 136 -5.73 -0.42 2.73
#